data_433cc55de1c6c22505dd6c42be04b3c1
#
_entry.id   433cc55de1c6c22505dd6c42be04b3c1
#
_cell.length_a   1.000
_cell.length_b   1.000
_cell.length_c   1.000
_cell.angle_alpha   90.00
_cell.angle_beta   90.00
_cell.angle_gamma   90.00
#
_symmetry.space_group_name_H-M   'P 1'
#
loop_
_entity.id
_entity.type
_entity.pdbx_description
1 polymer ?
#
loop_
_entity_poly.entity_id
_entity_poly.type
_entity_poly.pdbx_seq_one_letter_code
_entity_poly.pdbx_strand_id
1 'polypeptide(L)'
;MERNIPRAAIHVGTDKKSFSSQVGNEAERRGWDEKRYQLKNADIDKNNHYNYSRKRLNFEIVKGGKIVPLGSQSVPLHERLQHRLDELGFKPYMDAKRPDQVSRNSPNCTVGIIFSGDHDVLNRLAFGEQKLNTSDPNADHSKVVLQKGIYDWALDTYRFACEKWGEENVIGFDVHCDETSIHAHVQTVPVEQVKKRGRIGSKYIHKDNPEKVLSTREWRALPKEERDNYTKSEAAKGVVERVSYAKVWGERAKDKSQYLSQLHTDYYNKVGHKYGLARGFSYDELSEEEKRGRKHKNKVVLEAER
;
A
#
# COMPACT_ATOMS: atom_id res chain seq x y z
N MET A 1 -19.06 -20.52 25.03
CA MET A 1 -18.69 -19.13 24.65
C MET A 1 -17.31 -19.17 24.05
N GLU A 2 -17.21 -19.19 22.74
CA GLU A 2 -15.92 -18.97 22.08
C GLU A 2 -15.45 -17.57 22.45
N ARG A 3 -14.32 -17.48 23.16
CA ARG A 3 -13.70 -16.18 23.43
C ARG A 3 -13.42 -15.55 22.07
N ASN A 4 -13.87 -14.31 21.90
CA ASN A 4 -13.64 -13.54 20.70
C ASN A 4 -12.11 -13.42 20.51
N ILE A 5 -11.54 -14.22 19.60
CA ILE A 5 -10.09 -14.25 19.38
C ILE A 5 -9.70 -12.94 18.69
N PRO A 6 -8.83 -12.12 19.29
CA PRO A 6 -8.41 -10.85 18.69
C PRO A 6 -7.68 -11.11 17.37
N ARG A 7 -8.15 -10.54 16.27
CA ARG A 7 -7.63 -10.81 14.92
C ARG A 7 -7.10 -9.55 14.24
N ALA A 8 -6.11 -9.76 13.39
CA ALA A 8 -5.70 -8.76 12.43
C ALA A 8 -6.74 -8.58 11.33
N ALA A 9 -6.85 -7.37 10.78
CA ALA A 9 -7.70 -7.06 9.65
C ALA A 9 -6.87 -6.39 8.55
N ILE A 10 -7.10 -6.80 7.29
CA ILE A 10 -6.47 -6.20 6.11
C ILE A 10 -7.59 -5.91 5.10
N HIS A 11 -7.71 -4.64 4.73
CA HIS A 11 -8.65 -4.18 3.71
C HIS A 11 -7.88 -3.61 2.53
N VAL A 12 -8.37 -3.86 1.31
CA VAL A 12 -7.69 -3.47 0.08
C VAL A 12 -8.65 -2.74 -0.85
N GLY A 13 -8.25 -1.54 -1.27
CA GLY A 13 -8.89 -0.75 -2.31
C GLY A 13 -7.94 -0.49 -3.48
N THR A 14 -8.47 -0.25 -4.68
CA THR A 14 -7.65 -0.01 -5.87
C THR A 14 -8.20 1.12 -6.71
N ASP A 15 -7.32 1.86 -7.43
CA ASP A 15 -7.71 2.85 -8.43
C ASP A 15 -6.88 2.69 -9.71
N LYS A 16 -7.40 3.26 -10.81
CA LYS A 16 -6.82 3.25 -12.16
C LYS A 16 -6.06 4.52 -12.51
N LYS A 17 -6.00 5.45 -11.59
CA LYS A 17 -5.29 6.72 -11.67
C LYS A 17 -4.77 7.11 -10.30
N SER A 18 -3.91 8.12 -10.24
CA SER A 18 -3.59 8.79 -9.00
C SER A 18 -4.86 9.35 -8.35
N PHE A 19 -4.93 9.31 -7.03
CA PHE A 19 -6.05 9.91 -6.32
C PHE A 19 -5.94 11.45 -6.26
N SER A 20 -7.07 12.12 -5.98
CA SER A 20 -7.11 13.57 -5.90
C SER A 20 -6.33 14.11 -4.69
N SER A 21 -5.94 15.39 -4.75
CA SER A 21 -5.34 16.09 -3.61
C SER A 21 -6.23 16.03 -2.37
N GLN A 22 -7.55 16.06 -2.53
CA GLN A 22 -8.48 15.95 -1.41
C GLN A 22 -8.32 14.61 -0.67
N VAL A 23 -8.24 13.49 -1.39
CA VAL A 23 -8.06 12.15 -0.81
C VAL A 23 -6.68 12.05 -0.14
N GLY A 24 -5.62 12.54 -0.80
CA GLY A 24 -4.28 12.57 -0.22
C GLY A 24 -4.20 13.41 1.05
N ASN A 25 -4.78 14.62 1.02
CA ASN A 25 -4.81 15.50 2.19
C ASN A 25 -5.66 14.92 3.34
N GLU A 26 -6.69 14.14 3.03
CA GLU A 26 -7.47 13.42 4.05
C GLU A 26 -6.63 12.35 4.74
N ALA A 27 -5.89 11.54 3.99
CA ALA A 27 -5.00 10.51 4.52
C ALA A 27 -3.92 11.13 5.43
N GLU A 28 -3.30 12.23 4.99
CA GLU A 28 -2.25 12.93 5.74
C GLU A 28 -2.78 13.96 6.75
N ARG A 29 -4.11 14.15 6.89
CA ARG A 29 -4.74 15.21 7.72
C ARG A 29 -4.21 16.63 7.42
N ARG A 30 -3.75 16.89 6.19
CA ARG A 30 -3.24 18.21 5.79
C ARG A 30 -4.36 19.25 5.77
N GLY A 31 -4.10 20.36 6.45
CA GLY A 31 -5.10 21.45 6.55
C GLY A 31 -6.36 21.08 7.36
N TRP A 32 -6.35 19.94 8.09
CA TRP A 32 -7.46 19.59 8.95
C TRP A 32 -7.36 20.36 10.26
N ASP A 33 -8.30 21.24 10.52
CA ASP A 33 -8.53 21.95 11.77
C ASP A 33 -9.70 21.28 12.55
N GLU A 34 -9.99 21.78 13.73
CA GLU A 34 -11.06 21.26 14.59
C GLU A 34 -12.44 21.33 13.89
N LYS A 35 -12.70 22.39 13.15
CA LYS A 35 -13.96 22.55 12.40
C LYS A 35 -14.09 21.45 11.33
N ARG A 36 -13.00 21.06 10.68
CA ARG A 36 -13.01 19.96 9.71
C ARG A 36 -13.31 18.62 10.38
N TYR A 37 -12.78 18.37 11.57
CA TYR A 37 -13.12 17.19 12.37
C TYR A 37 -14.59 17.15 12.72
N GLN A 38 -15.17 18.26 13.17
CA GLN A 38 -16.60 18.37 13.50
C GLN A 38 -17.47 18.09 12.27
N LEU A 39 -17.15 18.67 11.10
CA LEU A 39 -17.86 18.42 9.85
C LEU A 39 -17.80 16.95 9.43
N LYS A 40 -16.63 16.31 9.56
CA LYS A 40 -16.50 14.88 9.26
C LYS A 40 -17.34 14.04 10.21
N ASN A 41 -17.36 14.32 11.50
CA ASN A 41 -18.17 13.61 12.46
C ASN A 41 -19.68 13.77 12.23
N ALA A 42 -20.12 14.87 11.61
CA ALA A 42 -21.51 15.08 11.24
C ALA A 42 -21.95 14.20 10.05
N ASP A 43 -21.02 13.85 9.17
CA ASP A 43 -21.28 13.11 7.92
C ASP A 43 -21.02 11.60 8.04
N ILE A 44 -20.42 11.13 9.16
CA ILE A 44 -19.99 9.75 9.30
C ILE A 44 -21.02 8.96 10.12
N ASP A 45 -20.98 7.67 9.84
CA ASP A 45 -21.57 6.64 10.64
C ASP A 45 -21.17 6.73 12.12
N LYS A 46 -22.16 6.70 13.01
CA LYS A 46 -22.02 6.90 14.47
C LYS A 46 -20.99 6.02 15.19
N ASN A 47 -20.40 5.04 14.50
CA ASN A 47 -19.41 4.13 15.10
C ASN A 47 -17.96 4.42 14.71
N ASN A 48 -17.74 5.36 13.82
CA ASN A 48 -16.39 5.79 13.47
C ASN A 48 -16.26 7.29 13.63
N HIS A 49 -15.64 7.73 14.69
CA HIS A 49 -15.50 9.14 15.03
C HIS A 49 -14.04 9.56 14.98
N TYR A 50 -13.83 10.79 14.55
CA TYR A 50 -12.54 11.48 14.61
C TYR A 50 -12.48 12.33 15.89
N ASN A 51 -11.37 12.26 16.59
CA ASN A 51 -11.14 13.09 17.78
C ASN A 51 -9.98 14.06 17.53
N TYR A 52 -10.27 15.37 17.48
CA TYR A 52 -9.29 16.41 17.18
C TYR A 52 -8.14 16.47 18.20
N SER A 53 -8.40 16.25 19.48
CA SER A 53 -7.36 16.28 20.52
C SER A 53 -6.31 15.17 20.34
N ARG A 54 -6.64 14.09 19.59
CA ARG A 54 -5.73 13.00 19.23
C ARG A 54 -5.04 13.20 17.87
N LYS A 55 -5.38 14.22 17.09
CA LYS A 55 -4.73 14.49 15.79
C LYS A 55 -3.20 14.49 15.89
N ARG A 56 -2.65 15.08 16.96
CA ARG A 56 -1.22 15.15 17.22
C ARG A 56 -0.54 13.80 17.44
N LEU A 57 -1.31 12.74 17.67
CA LEU A 57 -0.84 11.38 17.88
C LEU A 57 -0.70 10.60 16.57
N ASN A 58 -1.24 11.14 15.47
CA ASN A 58 -1.05 10.53 14.16
C ASN A 58 0.39 10.69 13.72
N PHE A 59 0.93 9.68 13.07
CA PHE A 59 2.28 9.69 12.56
C PHE A 59 2.37 8.97 11.22
N GLU A 60 3.45 9.21 10.51
CA GLU A 60 3.77 8.50 9.28
C GLU A 60 5.16 7.88 9.37
N ILE A 61 5.38 6.82 8.60
CA ILE A 61 6.68 6.20 8.45
C ILE A 61 7.17 6.50 7.04
N VAL A 62 8.28 7.22 6.96
CA VAL A 62 8.90 7.60 5.70
C VAL A 62 9.99 6.61 5.31
N LYS A 63 10.48 6.72 4.08
CA LYS A 63 11.54 5.87 3.52
C LYS A 63 12.72 5.73 4.49
N GLY A 64 13.21 4.52 4.66
CA GLY A 64 14.22 4.19 5.67
C GLY A 64 13.65 3.88 7.06
N GLY A 65 12.32 3.83 7.22
CA GLY A 65 11.67 3.45 8.48
C GLY A 65 11.71 4.55 9.57
N LYS A 66 11.90 5.81 9.17
CA LYS A 66 11.89 6.93 10.12
C LYS A 66 10.45 7.36 10.42
N ILE A 67 10.11 7.45 11.70
CA ILE A 67 8.81 7.94 12.18
C ILE A 67 8.84 9.46 12.24
N VAL A 68 7.81 10.10 11.66
CA VAL A 68 7.64 11.56 11.69
C VAL A 68 6.15 11.90 11.94
N PRO A 69 5.82 13.12 12.39
CA PRO A 69 4.43 13.53 12.53
C PRO A 69 3.68 13.44 11.18
N LEU A 70 2.42 13.00 11.21
CA LEU A 70 1.60 12.85 10.02
C LEU A 70 1.47 14.17 9.24
N GLY A 71 1.63 14.10 7.92
CA GLY A 71 1.54 15.25 7.02
C GLY A 71 2.73 16.21 7.08
N SER A 72 3.85 15.81 7.69
CA SER A 72 5.07 16.64 7.82
C SER A 72 5.97 16.60 6.59
N GLN A 73 5.78 15.65 5.67
CA GLN A 73 6.56 15.60 4.42
C GLN A 73 6.25 16.82 3.54
N SER A 74 7.27 17.41 2.91
CA SER A 74 7.12 18.58 2.05
C SER A 74 6.26 18.31 0.81
N VAL A 75 6.42 17.12 0.21
CA VAL A 75 5.65 16.69 -0.96
C VAL A 75 4.41 15.91 -0.49
N PRO A 76 3.19 16.36 -0.85
CA PRO A 76 1.96 15.66 -0.49
C PRO A 76 1.88 14.24 -1.08
N LEU A 77 1.14 13.37 -0.41
CA LEU A 77 1.01 11.95 -0.79
C LEU A 77 0.55 11.76 -2.25
N HIS A 78 -0.44 12.55 -2.71
CA HIS A 78 -0.94 12.45 -4.08
C HIS A 78 0.09 12.85 -5.13
N GLU A 79 0.98 13.81 -4.83
CA GLU A 79 2.09 14.19 -5.70
C GLU A 79 3.19 13.14 -5.70
N ARG A 80 3.56 12.58 -4.53
CA ARG A 80 4.51 11.47 -4.43
C ARG A 80 4.06 10.25 -5.24
N LEU A 81 2.76 9.95 -5.19
CA LEU A 81 2.18 8.88 -5.98
C LEU A 81 2.27 9.17 -7.48
N GLN A 82 1.93 10.40 -7.91
CA GLN A 82 2.04 10.78 -9.31
C GLN A 82 3.49 10.72 -9.80
N HIS A 83 4.46 11.21 -9.00
CA HIS A 83 5.89 11.12 -9.34
C HIS A 83 6.32 9.67 -9.57
N ARG A 84 5.91 8.72 -8.70
CA ARG A 84 6.25 7.31 -8.90
C ARG A 84 5.64 6.72 -10.17
N LEU A 85 4.40 7.07 -10.50
CA LEU A 85 3.76 6.64 -11.74
C LEU A 85 4.48 7.21 -12.98
N ASP A 86 4.93 8.47 -12.91
CA ASP A 86 5.67 9.13 -14.00
C ASP A 86 7.07 8.47 -14.18
N GLU A 87 7.78 8.17 -13.10
CA GLU A 87 9.06 7.41 -13.14
C GLU A 87 8.90 6.06 -13.84
N LEU A 88 7.78 5.37 -13.58
CA LEU A 88 7.45 4.10 -14.21
C LEU A 88 6.93 4.25 -15.66
N GLY A 89 6.76 5.49 -16.14
CA GLY A 89 6.19 5.77 -17.46
C GLY A 89 4.73 5.32 -17.59
N PHE A 90 4.01 5.20 -16.48
CA PHE A 90 2.63 4.76 -16.48
C PHE A 90 1.70 5.86 -16.99
N LYS A 91 0.86 5.52 -17.96
CA LYS A 91 -0.22 6.38 -18.45
C LYS A 91 -1.52 5.58 -18.43
N PRO A 92 -2.57 6.05 -17.73
CA PRO A 92 -3.87 5.39 -17.75
C PRO A 92 -4.46 5.43 -19.17
N TYR A 93 -5.20 4.40 -19.55
CA TYR A 93 -5.94 4.41 -20.80
C TYR A 93 -7.15 5.33 -20.66
N MET A 94 -7.31 6.26 -21.57
CA MET A 94 -8.45 7.17 -21.58
C MET A 94 -9.63 6.54 -22.34
N ASP A 95 -10.84 6.89 -21.94
CA ASP A 95 -12.06 6.44 -22.63
C ASP A 95 -12.18 7.14 -23.98
N ALA A 96 -12.32 6.36 -25.06
CA ALA A 96 -12.38 6.91 -26.41
C ALA A 96 -13.61 7.81 -26.66
N LYS A 97 -14.70 7.62 -25.90
CA LYS A 97 -15.93 8.42 -26.02
C LYS A 97 -15.96 9.59 -25.02
N ARG A 98 -15.14 9.54 -23.98
CA ARG A 98 -15.03 10.52 -22.90
C ARG A 98 -13.56 10.73 -22.58
N PRO A 99 -12.83 11.52 -23.38
CA PRO A 99 -11.37 11.68 -23.25
C PRO A 99 -10.88 12.25 -21.91
N ASP A 100 -11.77 12.83 -21.13
CA ASP A 100 -11.54 13.31 -19.76
C ASP A 100 -11.64 12.21 -18.69
N GLN A 101 -12.09 11.01 -19.06
CA GLN A 101 -12.28 9.90 -18.14
C GLN A 101 -11.32 8.74 -18.41
N VAL A 102 -10.88 8.09 -17.35
CA VAL A 102 -10.08 6.87 -17.45
C VAL A 102 -10.95 5.71 -17.88
N SER A 103 -10.50 4.98 -18.91
CA SER A 103 -11.17 3.80 -19.43
C SER A 103 -11.30 2.70 -18.38
N ARG A 104 -12.42 1.97 -18.44
CA ARG A 104 -12.61 0.76 -17.62
C ARG A 104 -11.54 -0.31 -17.88
N ASN A 105 -10.92 -0.30 -19.06
CA ASN A 105 -9.85 -1.24 -19.42
C ASN A 105 -8.46 -0.79 -18.96
N SER A 106 -8.32 0.42 -18.38
CA SER A 106 -7.06 0.82 -17.78
C SER A 106 -6.71 -0.08 -16.60
N PRO A 107 -5.45 -0.52 -16.45
CA PRO A 107 -5.04 -1.29 -15.28
C PRO A 107 -5.14 -0.45 -14.02
N ASN A 108 -5.41 -1.10 -12.88
CA ASN A 108 -5.25 -0.45 -11.59
C ASN A 108 -3.77 -0.11 -11.38
N CYS A 109 -3.49 1.11 -11.00
CA CYS A 109 -2.12 1.60 -10.80
C CYS A 109 -1.81 1.98 -9.35
N THR A 110 -2.82 2.04 -8.51
CA THR A 110 -2.66 2.30 -7.08
C THR A 110 -3.41 1.26 -6.26
N VAL A 111 -2.85 0.91 -5.12
CA VAL A 111 -3.46 0.01 -4.16
C VAL A 111 -3.33 0.63 -2.78
N GLY A 112 -4.49 0.94 -2.19
CA GLY A 112 -4.61 1.34 -0.79
C GLY A 112 -4.86 0.12 0.07
N ILE A 113 -4.08 -0.05 1.12
CA ILE A 113 -4.19 -1.17 2.05
C ILE A 113 -4.36 -0.58 3.44
N ILE A 114 -5.33 -1.08 4.19
CA ILE A 114 -5.52 -0.74 5.60
C ILE A 114 -5.11 -1.95 6.42
N PHE A 115 -4.09 -1.79 7.24
CA PHE A 115 -3.74 -2.74 8.29
C PHE A 115 -4.36 -2.28 9.60
N SER A 116 -5.14 -3.15 10.22
CA SER A 116 -5.79 -2.91 11.50
C SER A 116 -5.88 -4.23 12.27
N GLY A 117 -6.62 -4.24 13.36
CA GLY A 117 -6.84 -5.42 14.17
C GLY A 117 -7.86 -5.18 15.26
N ASP A 118 -7.90 -6.11 16.19
CA ASP A 118 -8.74 -6.02 17.36
C ASP A 118 -8.53 -4.67 18.08
N HIS A 119 -9.63 -4.01 18.38
CA HIS A 119 -9.67 -2.67 18.95
C HIS A 119 -8.93 -2.58 20.29
N ASP A 120 -9.17 -3.53 21.18
CA ASP A 120 -8.60 -3.51 22.54
C ASP A 120 -7.10 -3.80 22.51
N VAL A 121 -6.66 -4.69 21.60
CA VAL A 121 -5.24 -4.99 21.41
C VAL A 121 -4.50 -3.76 20.90
N LEU A 122 -4.98 -3.12 19.83
CA LEU A 122 -4.31 -1.95 19.25
C LEU A 122 -4.36 -0.75 20.19
N ASN A 123 -5.46 -0.52 20.90
CA ASN A 123 -5.55 0.53 21.91
C ASN A 123 -4.56 0.30 23.06
N ARG A 124 -4.39 -0.95 23.53
CA ARG A 124 -3.41 -1.27 24.56
C ARG A 124 -1.99 -1.03 24.06
N LEU A 125 -1.68 -1.39 22.82
CA LEU A 125 -0.36 -1.09 22.24
C LEU A 125 -0.10 0.41 22.13
N ALA A 126 -1.14 1.19 21.82
CA ALA A 126 -1.01 2.63 21.61
C ALA A 126 -1.03 3.44 22.89
N PHE A 127 -1.89 3.06 23.82
CA PHE A 127 -2.21 3.91 24.98
C PHE A 127 -1.88 3.25 26.33
N GLY A 128 -1.57 1.92 26.35
CA GLY A 128 -1.31 1.19 27.60
C GLY A 128 -2.53 1.24 28.53
N GLU A 129 -2.31 1.58 29.78
CA GLU A 129 -3.35 1.66 30.81
C GLU A 129 -3.99 3.06 30.91
N GLN A 130 -3.70 3.96 29.95
CA GLN A 130 -4.33 5.29 29.93
C GLN A 130 -5.82 5.15 29.64
N LYS A 131 -6.64 5.80 30.45
CA LYS A 131 -8.11 5.77 30.26
C LYS A 131 -8.51 6.66 29.10
N LEU A 132 -9.04 6.05 28.04
CA LEU A 132 -9.55 6.74 26.87
C LEU A 132 -10.96 6.24 26.51
N ASN A 133 -11.80 7.18 26.10
CA ASN A 133 -13.01 6.86 25.36
C ASN A 133 -12.78 7.18 23.88
N THR A 134 -12.30 6.21 23.11
CA THR A 134 -12.00 6.41 21.69
C THR A 134 -13.24 6.61 20.82
N SER A 135 -14.43 6.24 21.32
CA SER A 135 -15.73 6.42 20.63
C SER A 135 -16.34 7.79 20.87
N ASP A 136 -15.82 8.61 21.78
CA ASP A 136 -16.30 9.96 22.03
C ASP A 136 -15.47 10.98 21.22
N PRO A 137 -16.06 11.62 20.20
CA PRO A 137 -15.34 12.60 19.37
C PRO A 137 -14.97 13.87 20.15
N ASN A 138 -15.63 14.14 21.29
CA ASN A 138 -15.46 15.36 22.08
C ASN A 138 -14.62 15.15 23.37
N ALA A 139 -14.21 13.89 23.64
CA ALA A 139 -13.38 13.61 24.80
C ALA A 139 -12.03 14.33 24.69
N ASP A 140 -11.62 14.98 25.78
CA ASP A 140 -10.28 15.62 25.85
C ASP A 140 -9.19 14.57 26.10
N HIS A 141 -8.44 14.29 25.06
CA HIS A 141 -7.24 13.42 25.10
C HIS A 141 -5.93 14.20 24.92
N SER A 142 -5.92 15.50 25.20
CA SER A 142 -4.74 16.37 25.02
C SER A 142 -3.50 15.92 25.81
N LYS A 143 -3.70 15.22 26.92
CA LYS A 143 -2.63 14.70 27.79
C LYS A 143 -2.20 13.26 27.46
N VAL A 144 -2.93 12.57 26.58
CA VAL A 144 -2.62 11.18 26.20
C VAL A 144 -1.33 11.14 25.39
N VAL A 145 -0.51 10.13 25.63
CA VAL A 145 0.74 9.88 24.90
C VAL A 145 0.77 8.47 24.32
N LEU A 146 1.37 8.32 23.16
CA LEU A 146 1.55 6.99 22.56
C LEU A 146 2.63 6.20 23.29
N GLN A 147 2.38 4.91 23.44
CA GLN A 147 3.32 3.95 24.00
C GLN A 147 4.21 3.36 22.89
N LYS A 148 5.36 2.82 23.28
CA LYS A 148 6.30 2.18 22.35
C LYS A 148 5.67 1.08 21.50
N GLY A 149 4.70 0.35 22.05
CA GLY A 149 4.08 -0.80 21.38
C GLY A 149 3.46 -0.48 20.02
N ILE A 150 2.81 0.69 19.88
CA ILE A 150 2.19 1.05 18.58
C ILE A 150 3.24 1.44 17.55
N TYR A 151 4.33 2.09 17.94
CA TYR A 151 5.43 2.40 17.04
C TYR A 151 6.13 1.13 16.55
N ASP A 152 6.35 0.16 17.44
CA ASP A 152 6.97 -1.13 17.09
C ASP A 152 6.07 -1.90 16.11
N TRP A 153 4.75 -1.97 16.37
CA TRP A 153 3.78 -2.58 15.48
C TRP A 153 3.76 -1.90 14.10
N ALA A 154 3.75 -0.58 14.07
CA ALA A 154 3.73 0.17 12.82
C ALA A 154 5.02 -0.03 12.01
N LEU A 155 6.19 -0.02 12.67
CA LEU A 155 7.48 -0.30 12.02
C LEU A 155 7.57 -1.71 11.45
N ASP A 156 7.09 -2.72 12.19
CA ASP A 156 7.08 -4.09 11.69
C ASP A 156 6.09 -4.25 10.52
N THR A 157 4.94 -3.56 10.57
CA THR A 157 3.96 -3.51 9.47
C THR A 157 4.54 -2.79 8.25
N TYR A 158 5.26 -1.69 8.43
CA TYR A 158 5.97 -0.98 7.37
C TYR A 158 7.02 -1.87 6.69
N ARG A 159 7.86 -2.55 7.47
CA ARG A 159 8.87 -3.48 6.96
C ARG A 159 8.22 -4.63 6.18
N PHE A 160 7.11 -5.14 6.68
CA PHE A 160 6.31 -6.14 5.96
C PHE A 160 5.82 -5.63 4.63
N ALA A 161 5.29 -4.40 4.57
CA ALA A 161 4.83 -3.76 3.33
C ALA A 161 5.99 -3.58 2.34
N CYS A 162 7.14 -3.08 2.80
CA CYS A 162 8.34 -2.91 1.98
C CYS A 162 8.87 -4.24 1.42
N GLU A 163 8.86 -5.29 2.23
CA GLU A 163 9.27 -6.63 1.77
C GLU A 163 8.31 -7.20 0.71
N LYS A 164 7.01 -6.91 0.82
CA LYS A 164 5.99 -7.41 -0.11
C LYS A 164 5.98 -6.67 -1.44
N TRP A 165 6.17 -5.37 -1.43
CA TRP A 165 5.92 -4.54 -2.62
C TRP A 165 7.13 -3.70 -3.07
N GLY A 166 8.24 -3.72 -2.32
CA GLY A 166 9.39 -2.84 -2.50
C GLY A 166 9.18 -1.48 -1.83
N GLU A 167 10.20 -1.00 -1.13
CA GLU A 167 10.11 0.26 -0.37
C GLU A 167 9.83 1.46 -1.28
N GLU A 168 10.39 1.48 -2.48
CA GLU A 168 10.19 2.51 -3.51
C GLU A 168 8.74 2.57 -4.02
N ASN A 169 7.97 1.49 -3.83
CA ASN A 169 6.57 1.38 -4.24
C ASN A 169 5.60 1.60 -3.08
N VAL A 170 6.08 1.69 -1.85
CA VAL A 170 5.32 2.11 -0.66
C VAL A 170 5.36 3.63 -0.57
N ILE A 171 4.37 4.29 -1.17
CA ILE A 171 4.35 5.73 -1.38
C ILE A 171 3.95 6.49 -0.12
N GLY A 172 3.09 5.89 0.71
CA GLY A 172 2.63 6.41 1.99
C GLY A 172 2.40 5.31 2.99
N PHE A 173 2.71 5.61 4.25
CA PHE A 173 2.44 4.75 5.38
C PHE A 173 2.01 5.62 6.57
N ASP A 174 0.70 5.82 6.70
CA ASP A 174 0.09 6.77 7.60
C ASP A 174 -0.63 6.03 8.72
N VAL A 175 -0.32 6.32 9.98
CA VAL A 175 -0.94 5.69 11.14
C VAL A 175 -1.91 6.67 11.79
N HIS A 176 -3.18 6.28 11.82
CA HIS A 176 -4.25 7.06 12.39
C HIS A 176 -4.57 6.59 13.81
N CYS A 177 -4.33 7.47 14.76
CA CYS A 177 -4.68 7.31 16.17
C CYS A 177 -5.82 8.24 16.61
N ASP A 178 -6.32 9.05 15.68
CA ASP A 178 -7.38 10.04 15.90
C ASP A 178 -8.79 9.52 15.63
N GLU A 179 -8.92 8.30 15.10
CA GLU A 179 -10.20 7.65 14.84
C GLU A 179 -10.58 6.68 15.96
N THR A 180 -11.81 6.14 15.91
CA THR A 180 -12.28 5.16 16.89
C THR A 180 -11.36 3.95 16.97
N SER A 181 -10.93 3.45 15.83
CA SER A 181 -10.03 2.30 15.74
C SER A 181 -8.69 2.69 15.13
N ILE A 182 -7.59 2.29 15.76
CA ILE A 182 -6.25 2.52 15.24
C ILE A 182 -6.00 1.66 14.01
N HIS A 183 -5.39 2.25 12.98
CA HIS A 183 -5.03 1.55 11.77
C HIS A 183 -3.91 2.26 11.01
N ALA A 184 -3.26 1.53 10.12
CA ALA A 184 -2.27 2.07 9.19
C ALA A 184 -2.83 2.05 7.77
N HIS A 185 -2.83 3.21 7.10
CA HIS A 185 -3.06 3.33 5.67
C HIS A 185 -1.75 3.18 4.93
N VAL A 186 -1.69 2.23 4.02
CA VAL A 186 -0.52 2.00 3.16
C VAL A 186 -0.92 2.23 1.71
N GLN A 187 -0.27 3.18 1.05
CA GLN A 187 -0.49 3.45 -0.37
C GLN A 187 0.66 2.89 -1.19
N THR A 188 0.34 2.02 -2.14
CA THR A 188 1.35 1.34 -2.97
C THR A 188 1.06 1.45 -4.46
N VAL A 189 2.14 1.34 -5.26
CA VAL A 189 2.06 1.13 -6.70
C VAL A 189 2.39 -0.34 -6.98
N PRO A 190 1.52 -1.10 -7.67
CA PRO A 190 1.76 -2.50 -7.97
C PRO A 190 2.74 -2.65 -9.14
N VAL A 191 4.02 -2.90 -8.81
CA VAL A 191 5.12 -2.98 -9.78
C VAL A 191 5.58 -4.41 -9.97
N GLU A 192 5.71 -4.84 -11.22
CA GLU A 192 6.39 -6.08 -11.59
C GLU A 192 7.72 -5.79 -12.29
N GLN A 193 8.69 -6.66 -12.10
CA GLN A 193 9.94 -6.65 -12.83
C GLN A 193 9.85 -7.57 -14.04
N VAL A 194 10.01 -7.02 -15.24
CA VAL A 194 9.93 -7.77 -16.49
C VAL A 194 11.25 -7.66 -17.29
N LYS A 195 11.64 -8.75 -17.93
CA LYS A 195 12.77 -8.73 -18.87
C LYS A 195 12.40 -7.86 -20.06
N LYS A 196 13.28 -6.95 -20.46
CA LYS A 196 13.09 -6.12 -21.66
C LYS A 196 12.71 -6.99 -22.86
N ARG A 197 11.61 -6.62 -23.54
CA ARG A 197 11.22 -7.27 -24.80
C ARG A 197 12.19 -6.83 -25.90
N GLY A 198 12.42 -7.68 -26.86
CA GLY A 198 13.27 -7.41 -28.04
C GLY A 198 14.35 -8.47 -28.23
N ARG A 199 14.93 -8.48 -29.43
CA ARG A 199 16.11 -9.31 -29.69
C ARG A 199 17.29 -8.73 -28.90
N ILE A 200 18.00 -9.57 -28.18
CA ILE A 200 19.30 -9.19 -27.62
C ILE A 200 20.23 -9.04 -28.83
N GLY A 201 20.68 -7.83 -29.07
CA GLY A 201 21.81 -7.64 -29.97
C GLY A 201 23.04 -8.31 -29.31
N SER A 202 23.61 -9.31 -29.99
CA SER A 202 24.90 -9.82 -29.54
C SER A 202 25.92 -8.69 -29.61
N LYS A 203 26.68 -8.52 -28.53
CA LYS A 203 27.86 -7.67 -28.52
C LYS A 203 29.11 -8.53 -28.80
N TYR A 204 30.05 -7.98 -29.49
CA TYR A 204 31.30 -8.64 -29.78
C TYR A 204 32.42 -7.85 -29.12
N ILE A 205 33.10 -8.47 -28.15
CA ILE A 205 34.13 -7.85 -27.31
C ILE A 205 35.48 -8.32 -27.86
N HIS A 206 36.41 -7.37 -28.12
CA HIS A 206 37.75 -7.70 -28.57
C HIS A 206 38.51 -8.46 -27.47
N LYS A 207 39.21 -9.54 -27.85
CA LYS A 207 39.87 -10.47 -26.90
C LYS A 207 40.94 -9.78 -26.07
N ASP A 208 41.70 -8.88 -26.68
CA ASP A 208 42.82 -8.17 -26.05
C ASP A 208 42.49 -6.76 -25.59
N ASN A 209 41.24 -6.27 -25.88
CA ASN A 209 40.80 -4.94 -25.47
C ASN A 209 39.31 -4.97 -25.14
N PRO A 210 38.91 -5.22 -23.84
CA PRO A 210 37.55 -5.33 -23.43
C PRO A 210 36.68 -4.06 -23.61
N GLU A 211 37.32 -2.89 -23.76
CA GLU A 211 36.62 -1.63 -24.02
C GLU A 211 36.14 -1.51 -25.48
N LYS A 212 36.75 -2.26 -26.37
CA LYS A 212 36.38 -2.29 -27.79
C LYS A 212 35.24 -3.27 -28.01
N VAL A 213 34.01 -2.72 -27.99
CA VAL A 213 32.75 -3.48 -28.10
C VAL A 213 32.05 -3.10 -29.39
N LEU A 214 31.74 -4.09 -30.22
CA LEU A 214 31.05 -3.94 -31.49
C LEU A 214 29.63 -4.49 -31.41
N SER A 215 28.68 -3.85 -32.12
CA SER A 215 27.37 -4.41 -32.41
C SER A 215 27.51 -5.55 -33.43
N THR A 216 26.44 -6.37 -33.57
CA THR A 216 26.40 -7.42 -34.60
C THR A 216 26.58 -6.86 -36.02
N ARG A 217 26.09 -5.64 -36.27
CA ARG A 217 26.24 -4.97 -37.58
C ARG A 217 27.68 -4.58 -37.83
N GLU A 218 28.33 -3.94 -36.89
CA GLU A 218 29.72 -3.53 -36.98
C GLU A 218 30.64 -4.75 -37.08
N TRP A 219 30.45 -5.78 -36.26
CA TRP A 219 31.21 -7.02 -36.33
C TRP A 219 31.10 -7.73 -37.71
N ARG A 220 29.86 -7.75 -38.30
CA ARG A 220 29.68 -8.33 -39.65
C ARG A 220 30.33 -7.51 -40.75
N ALA A 221 30.56 -6.24 -40.55
CA ALA A 221 31.22 -5.35 -41.49
C ALA A 221 32.77 -5.52 -41.50
N LEU A 222 33.35 -6.17 -40.45
CA LEU A 222 34.79 -6.44 -40.43
C LEU A 222 35.19 -7.51 -41.43
N PRO A 223 36.46 -7.49 -41.93
CA PRO A 223 37.07 -8.59 -42.63
C PRO A 223 37.01 -9.90 -41.81
N LYS A 224 36.94 -11.04 -42.48
CA LYS A 224 36.77 -12.34 -41.83
C LYS A 224 37.88 -12.63 -40.80
N GLU A 225 39.10 -12.29 -41.15
CA GLU A 225 40.31 -12.48 -40.32
C GLU A 225 40.26 -11.64 -39.03
N GLU A 226 39.64 -10.46 -39.08
CA GLU A 226 39.53 -9.60 -37.91
C GLU A 226 38.42 -10.04 -36.95
N ARG A 227 37.40 -10.74 -37.46
CA ARG A 227 36.26 -11.21 -36.62
C ARG A 227 36.69 -12.21 -35.57
N ASP A 228 37.73 -12.98 -35.82
CA ASP A 228 38.26 -14.00 -34.92
C ASP A 228 38.90 -13.39 -33.66
N ASN A 229 39.22 -12.08 -33.69
CA ASN A 229 39.69 -11.33 -32.52
C ASN A 229 38.59 -10.94 -31.53
N TYR A 230 37.33 -11.23 -31.85
CA TYR A 230 36.21 -10.85 -31.03
C TYR A 230 35.47 -12.09 -30.48
N THR A 231 35.09 -12.01 -29.20
CA THR A 231 34.26 -13.01 -28.55
C THR A 231 32.81 -12.50 -28.48
N LYS A 232 31.88 -13.34 -28.90
CA LYS A 232 30.45 -13.02 -28.77
C LYS A 232 30.05 -13.03 -27.32
N SER A 233 29.52 -11.91 -26.84
CA SER A 233 28.91 -11.79 -25.53
C SER A 233 27.39 -11.60 -25.68
N GLU A 234 26.63 -12.44 -25.03
CA GLU A 234 25.18 -12.22 -24.90
C GLU A 234 24.94 -11.20 -23.78
N ALA A 235 24.53 -10.00 -24.14
CA ALA A 235 24.12 -9.03 -23.14
C ALA A 235 22.90 -9.61 -22.40
N ALA A 236 23.01 -9.69 -21.07
CA ALA A 236 21.84 -10.04 -20.26
C ALA A 236 20.70 -9.06 -20.57
N LYS A 237 19.48 -9.58 -20.77
CA LYS A 237 18.31 -8.73 -20.96
C LYS A 237 18.13 -7.91 -19.68
N GLY A 238 18.25 -6.60 -19.78
CA GLY A 238 17.94 -5.72 -18.66
C GLY A 238 16.52 -5.96 -18.16
N VAL A 239 16.32 -5.82 -16.88
CA VAL A 239 15.00 -5.81 -16.25
C VAL A 239 14.46 -4.38 -16.27
N VAL A 240 13.17 -4.23 -16.48
CA VAL A 240 12.46 -2.95 -16.33
C VAL A 240 11.28 -3.13 -15.39
N GLU A 241 11.00 -2.11 -14.64
CA GLU A 241 9.82 -2.03 -13.80
C GLU A 241 8.61 -1.61 -14.63
N ARG A 242 7.47 -2.18 -14.30
CA ARG A 242 6.20 -1.88 -14.96
C ARG A 242 5.05 -1.96 -13.98
N VAL A 243 4.13 -1.01 -14.02
CA VAL A 243 2.88 -1.08 -13.27
C VAL A 243 2.03 -2.26 -13.78
N SER A 244 1.70 -3.18 -12.91
CA SER A 244 0.92 -4.37 -13.25
C SER A 244 0.18 -4.93 -12.04
N TYR A 245 -1.03 -4.42 -11.80
CA TYR A 245 -1.89 -4.92 -10.73
C TYR A 245 -2.15 -6.44 -10.85
N ALA A 246 -2.47 -6.89 -12.06
CA ALA A 246 -2.81 -8.29 -12.30
C ALA A 246 -1.66 -9.26 -11.97
N LYS A 247 -0.41 -8.86 -12.22
CA LYS A 247 0.76 -9.72 -11.92
C LYS A 247 1.10 -9.73 -10.43
N VAL A 248 0.87 -8.63 -9.74
CA VAL A 248 1.17 -8.52 -8.30
C VAL A 248 0.05 -9.10 -7.45
N TRP A 249 -1.22 -8.83 -7.81
CA TRP A 249 -2.39 -9.15 -6.98
C TRP A 249 -3.25 -10.31 -7.52
N GLY A 250 -2.94 -10.81 -8.72
CA GLY A 250 -3.68 -11.88 -9.39
C GLY A 250 -4.53 -11.39 -10.56
N GLU A 251 -4.58 -12.19 -11.62
CA GLU A 251 -5.31 -11.86 -12.84
C GLU A 251 -6.81 -12.13 -12.69
N ARG A 252 -7.16 -13.28 -12.13
CA ARG A 252 -8.54 -13.73 -11.93
C ARG A 252 -9.00 -13.51 -10.50
N ALA A 253 -10.29 -13.50 -10.25
CA ALA A 253 -10.87 -13.40 -8.92
C ALA A 253 -10.30 -14.44 -7.95
N LYS A 254 -10.15 -15.69 -8.39
CA LYS A 254 -9.57 -16.78 -7.60
C LYS A 254 -8.10 -16.47 -7.20
N ASP A 255 -7.30 -15.97 -8.14
CA ASP A 255 -5.89 -15.67 -7.86
C ASP A 255 -5.77 -14.53 -6.83
N LYS A 256 -6.63 -13.51 -6.93
CA LYS A 256 -6.72 -12.40 -5.95
C LYS A 256 -7.14 -12.90 -4.56
N SER A 257 -8.13 -13.76 -4.50
CA SER A 257 -8.59 -14.39 -3.26
C SER A 257 -7.48 -15.18 -2.58
N GLN A 258 -6.77 -16.01 -3.35
CA GLN A 258 -5.61 -16.76 -2.85
C GLN A 258 -4.49 -15.85 -2.36
N TYR A 259 -4.20 -14.79 -3.10
CA TYR A 259 -3.18 -13.80 -2.69
C TYR A 259 -3.57 -13.10 -1.37
N LEU A 260 -4.83 -12.69 -1.22
CA LEU A 260 -5.31 -12.07 0.02
C LEU A 260 -5.27 -13.04 1.21
N SER A 261 -5.68 -14.30 1.01
CA SER A 261 -5.58 -15.34 2.03
C SER A 261 -4.12 -15.55 2.46
N GLN A 262 -3.20 -15.64 1.50
CA GLN A 262 -1.77 -15.76 1.78
C GLN A 262 -1.22 -14.50 2.47
N LEU A 263 -1.67 -13.31 2.08
CA LEU A 263 -1.27 -12.04 2.71
C LEU A 263 -1.64 -12.02 4.20
N HIS A 264 -2.84 -12.50 4.56
CA HIS A 264 -3.24 -12.64 5.97
C HIS A 264 -2.34 -13.62 6.73
N THR A 265 -1.97 -14.74 6.11
CA THR A 265 -1.06 -15.73 6.70
C THR A 265 0.33 -15.14 6.91
N ASP A 266 0.87 -14.50 5.90
CA ASP A 266 2.21 -13.90 5.94
C ASP A 266 2.28 -12.76 6.96
N TYR A 267 1.25 -11.91 7.02
CA TYR A 267 1.14 -10.85 8.00
C TYR A 267 1.07 -11.39 9.42
N TYR A 268 0.26 -12.42 9.65
CA TYR A 268 0.21 -13.09 10.95
C TYR A 268 1.59 -13.61 11.37
N ASN A 269 2.25 -14.35 10.49
CA ASN A 269 3.54 -14.98 10.79
C ASN A 269 4.66 -13.96 11.03
N LYS A 270 4.64 -12.82 10.34
CA LYS A 270 5.72 -11.82 10.43
C LYS A 270 5.44 -10.73 11.46
N VAL A 271 4.18 -10.35 11.63
CA VAL A 271 3.79 -9.20 12.45
C VAL A 271 2.74 -9.58 13.49
N GLY A 272 1.54 -9.99 13.08
CA GLY A 272 0.38 -10.08 13.95
C GLY A 272 0.60 -10.87 15.23
N HIS A 273 1.26 -12.04 15.15
CA HIS A 273 1.50 -12.89 16.30
C HIS A 273 2.35 -12.25 17.40
N LYS A 274 3.28 -11.35 17.03
CA LYS A 274 4.14 -10.63 18.00
C LYS A 274 3.35 -9.69 18.89
N TYR A 275 2.21 -9.22 18.39
CA TYR A 275 1.36 -8.21 19.04
C TYR A 275 0.05 -8.79 19.58
N GLY A 276 -0.07 -10.13 19.62
CA GLY A 276 -1.25 -10.80 20.15
C GLY A 276 -2.46 -10.78 19.21
N LEU A 277 -2.24 -10.48 17.92
CA LEU A 277 -3.28 -10.54 16.90
C LEU A 277 -3.25 -11.89 16.20
N ALA A 278 -4.34 -12.63 16.24
CA ALA A 278 -4.52 -13.85 15.47
C ALA A 278 -4.63 -13.55 13.96
N ARG A 279 -4.49 -14.58 13.13
CA ARG A 279 -4.66 -14.48 11.69
C ARG A 279 -6.06 -13.95 11.35
N GLY A 280 -6.12 -12.92 10.53
CA GLY A 280 -7.36 -12.46 9.92
C GLY A 280 -7.86 -13.41 8.83
N PHE A 281 -9.06 -13.14 8.30
CA PHE A 281 -9.65 -13.89 7.19
C PHE A 281 -9.87 -12.99 5.99
N SER A 282 -9.63 -13.52 4.79
CA SER A 282 -10.20 -12.94 3.58
C SER A 282 -11.70 -13.27 3.51
N TYR A 283 -12.49 -12.45 2.80
CA TYR A 283 -13.94 -12.67 2.67
C TYR A 283 -14.28 -14.08 2.15
N ASP A 284 -13.46 -14.60 1.24
CA ASP A 284 -13.71 -15.90 0.62
C ASP A 284 -13.45 -17.10 1.54
N GLU A 285 -12.70 -16.90 2.64
CA GLU A 285 -12.44 -17.91 3.66
C GLU A 285 -13.57 -18.05 4.69
N LEU A 286 -14.54 -17.12 4.67
CA LEU A 286 -15.67 -17.13 5.58
C LEU A 286 -16.67 -18.24 5.19
N SER A 287 -17.32 -18.82 6.17
CA SER A 287 -18.45 -19.72 5.96
C SER A 287 -19.59 -18.98 5.23
N GLU A 288 -20.49 -19.72 4.59
CA GLU A 288 -21.64 -19.11 3.90
C GLU A 288 -22.59 -18.39 4.87
N GLU A 289 -22.65 -18.82 6.12
CA GLU A 289 -23.40 -18.15 7.18
C GLU A 289 -22.76 -16.80 7.55
N GLU A 290 -21.44 -16.77 7.77
CA GLU A 290 -20.70 -15.54 8.03
C GLU A 290 -20.75 -14.56 6.85
N LYS A 291 -20.67 -15.07 5.61
CA LYS A 291 -20.84 -14.26 4.39
C LYS A 291 -22.24 -13.67 4.29
N ARG A 292 -23.29 -14.45 4.63
CA ARG A 292 -24.68 -13.95 4.68
C ARG A 292 -24.83 -12.87 5.75
N GLY A 293 -24.34 -13.10 6.96
CA GLY A 293 -24.34 -12.13 8.03
C GLY A 293 -23.66 -10.81 7.66
N ARG A 294 -22.59 -10.87 6.84
CA ARG A 294 -21.90 -9.67 6.32
C ARG A 294 -22.58 -9.04 5.10
N LYS A 295 -23.22 -9.82 4.23
CA LYS A 295 -23.99 -9.28 3.08
C LYS A 295 -25.24 -8.53 3.49
N HIS A 296 -25.91 -8.97 4.57
CA HIS A 296 -27.07 -8.29 5.10
C HIS A 296 -26.73 -7.04 5.93
N LYS A 297 -25.44 -6.86 6.27
CA LYS A 297 -24.89 -5.62 6.83
C LYS A 297 -24.37 -4.69 5.72
N ASN A 298 -25.12 -4.53 4.62
CA ASN A 298 -24.89 -3.39 3.75
C ASN A 298 -25.33 -2.11 4.49
N LYS A 299 -24.86 -0.97 4.03
CA LYS A 299 -24.93 0.32 4.72
C LYS A 299 -26.28 0.63 5.39
N VAL A 300 -27.39 0.23 4.77
CA VAL A 300 -28.77 0.45 5.25
C VAL A 300 -29.11 -0.39 6.50
N VAL A 301 -28.60 -1.62 6.56
CA VAL A 301 -28.88 -2.54 7.70
C VAL A 301 -27.95 -2.22 8.87
N LEU A 302 -26.71 -1.84 8.61
CA LEU A 302 -25.80 -1.31 9.62
C LEU A 302 -26.33 0.01 10.21
N GLU A 303 -27.02 0.83 9.41
CA GLU A 303 -27.68 2.06 9.85
C GLU A 303 -28.97 1.78 10.66
N ALA A 304 -29.64 0.67 10.43
CA ALA A 304 -30.88 0.30 11.13
C ALA A 304 -30.66 -0.50 12.44
N GLU A 305 -29.49 -1.17 12.57
CA GLU A 305 -29.09 -1.88 13.81
C GLU A 305 -28.32 -0.99 14.79
N ARG A 306 -28.08 0.27 14.44
CA ARG A 306 -27.41 1.32 15.21
C ARG A 306 -28.38 2.38 15.64
#